data_e26b13cd18040af3b4f893a814126a4d
#
_entry.id   e26b13cd18040af3b4f893a814126a4d
#
_cell.length_a   1.000
_cell.length_b   1.000
_cell.length_c   1.000
_cell.angle_alpha   90.00
_cell.angle_beta   90.00
_cell.angle_gamma   90.00
#
_symmetry.space_group_name_H-M   'P 1'
#
loop_
_entity.id
_entity.type
_entity.pdbx_description
1 polymer ?
#
loop_
_entity_poly.entity_id
_entity_poly.type
_entity_poly.pdbx_seq_one_letter_code
_entity_poly.pdbx_strand_id
1 'polypeptide(L)'
;SISGLQLTTHPWAWQAAGMMALMQRRAETAVAAFQVWIRAEPTDSDAWISLGEAYVESGRSVAGLKAYARARALHDEQETWYIDFLIADAQRRLGRYELTIKLLEGILEDRPKQVGVRVHLAETMLLQAQHLLSRSYSFRSVVMMHRAIHQAAQCIEHDARLRSAWKVVGDACFALSRIDMPDAHPREHALQRLIILLDQLAVDHRMPTVRVVQSALLSQLTNGVLEPTVYVECAVLVFKYMAYLCANDEHGCVLAWADLATSLCRMALMLRASNMSDEPDERAEQARREAIQCTKVAMKLRPMARLWLLLGHLHFAHSPMYAQHAYIKALDINKESPVAWTNLGFLYLSVGDASLAENAFAQAQRIAPMLPTAWFGAALLHKTYTHSPKMYVRLFEQACLLSDCSLLEADYGLAEAVWTSSKRPPCTPVSPILARGPMIALHTYMANRPHDDTALHLCALLAEQLGYTTLMARKMERAFTLVEGKFSETESAQHTLRFGIINMNLGRM
;
A
#
# COMPACT_ATOMS: atom_id res chain seq x y z
N SER A 1 -31.17 -19.15 22.28
CA SER A 1 -32.24 -18.97 21.29
C SER A 1 -33.21 -17.92 21.82
N ILE A 2 -33.47 -16.86 21.06
CA ILE A 2 -34.40 -15.76 21.39
C ILE A 2 -35.86 -16.24 21.47
N SER A 3 -36.14 -17.47 21.06
CA SER A 3 -37.47 -18.09 21.03
C SER A 3 -38.03 -18.50 22.38
N GLY A 4 -37.32 -18.33 23.48
CA GLY A 4 -37.78 -18.71 24.83
C GLY A 4 -38.15 -17.56 25.75
N LEU A 5 -37.89 -16.33 25.36
CA LEU A 5 -38.33 -15.15 26.09
C LEU A 5 -39.65 -14.71 25.49
N GLN A 6 -40.74 -14.90 26.22
CA GLN A 6 -41.97 -14.11 26.04
C GLN A 6 -41.58 -12.63 26.36
N LEU A 7 -40.79 -12.02 25.47
CA LEU A 7 -40.48 -10.61 25.52
C LEU A 7 -41.81 -9.90 25.26
N THR A 8 -42.38 -9.48 26.35
CA THR A 8 -43.53 -8.62 26.42
C THR A 8 -43.45 -7.48 25.42
N THR A 9 -44.56 -6.97 25.00
CA THR A 9 -44.86 -5.92 24.03
C THR A 9 -44.12 -4.59 24.20
N HIS A 10 -43.04 -4.52 25.04
CA HIS A 10 -42.35 -3.29 25.34
C HIS A 10 -41.17 -3.05 24.39
N PRO A 11 -41.15 -1.95 23.62
CA PRO A 11 -40.13 -1.60 22.66
C PRO A 11 -38.71 -1.58 23.23
N TRP A 12 -38.52 -1.09 24.46
CA TRP A 12 -37.21 -1.01 25.12
C TRP A 12 -36.51 -2.37 25.32
N ALA A 13 -37.31 -3.45 25.48
CA ALA A 13 -36.77 -4.79 25.65
C ALA A 13 -36.12 -5.30 24.34
N TRP A 14 -36.70 -4.97 23.21
CA TRP A 14 -36.15 -5.30 21.89
C TRP A 14 -34.94 -4.42 21.57
N GLN A 15 -34.95 -3.15 21.98
CA GLN A 15 -33.78 -2.27 21.91
C GLN A 15 -32.60 -2.88 22.67
N ALA A 16 -32.80 -3.23 23.96
CA ALA A 16 -31.77 -3.82 24.80
C ALA A 16 -31.26 -5.17 24.24
N ALA A 17 -32.16 -6.04 23.75
CA ALA A 17 -31.79 -7.31 23.15
C ALA A 17 -30.97 -7.13 21.87
N GLY A 18 -31.34 -6.17 21.03
CA GLY A 18 -30.60 -5.80 19.80
C GLY A 18 -29.22 -5.25 20.11
N MET A 19 -29.09 -4.31 21.06
CA MET A 19 -27.80 -3.77 21.50
C MET A 19 -26.89 -4.84 22.09
N MET A 20 -27.40 -5.74 22.92
CA MET A 20 -26.63 -6.86 23.44
C MET A 20 -26.14 -7.81 22.32
N ALA A 21 -26.99 -8.04 21.32
CA ALA A 21 -26.62 -8.87 20.17
C ALA A 21 -25.50 -8.21 19.34
N LEU A 22 -25.52 -6.89 19.14
CA LEU A 22 -24.43 -6.13 18.50
C LEU A 22 -23.12 -6.24 19.30
N MET A 23 -23.18 -6.05 20.61
CA MET A 23 -21.99 -6.21 21.48
C MET A 23 -21.39 -7.63 21.39
N GLN A 24 -22.24 -8.65 21.20
CA GLN A 24 -21.81 -10.05 21.00
C GLN A 24 -21.41 -10.37 19.55
N ARG A 25 -21.35 -9.36 18.65
CA ARG A 25 -21.09 -9.51 17.21
C ARG A 25 -22.07 -10.45 16.49
N ARG A 26 -23.30 -10.55 16.97
CA ARG A 26 -24.40 -11.34 16.35
C ARG A 26 -25.32 -10.41 15.56
N ALA A 27 -24.79 -9.84 14.46
CA ALA A 27 -25.50 -8.81 13.71
C ALA A 27 -26.88 -9.25 13.17
N GLU A 28 -27.03 -10.50 12.71
CA GLU A 28 -28.33 -11.00 12.21
C GLU A 28 -29.40 -11.08 13.29
N THR A 29 -29.02 -11.42 14.52
CA THR A 29 -29.97 -11.45 15.65
C THR A 29 -30.33 -10.03 16.09
N ALA A 30 -29.40 -9.09 16.00
CA ALA A 30 -29.66 -7.67 16.24
C ALA A 30 -30.63 -7.10 15.21
N VAL A 31 -30.45 -7.38 13.92
CA VAL A 31 -31.37 -6.99 12.85
C VAL A 31 -32.81 -7.47 13.15
N ALA A 32 -32.99 -8.75 13.54
CA ALA A 32 -34.30 -9.28 13.86
C ALA A 32 -34.95 -8.54 15.05
N ALA A 33 -34.17 -8.24 16.11
CA ALA A 33 -34.69 -7.54 17.29
C ALA A 33 -35.09 -6.08 16.93
N PHE A 34 -34.27 -5.35 16.20
CA PHE A 34 -34.56 -3.97 15.81
C PHE A 34 -35.70 -3.86 14.80
N GLN A 35 -35.91 -4.86 13.94
CA GLN A 35 -37.08 -4.91 13.08
C GLN A 35 -38.39 -5.05 13.87
N VAL A 36 -38.38 -5.76 14.99
CA VAL A 36 -39.54 -5.83 15.87
C VAL A 36 -39.79 -4.50 16.58
N TRP A 37 -38.70 -3.86 17.05
CA TRP A 37 -38.78 -2.51 17.66
C TRP A 37 -39.41 -1.49 16.69
N ILE A 38 -38.95 -1.42 15.46
CA ILE A 38 -39.49 -0.49 14.44
C ILE A 38 -40.96 -0.76 14.11
N ARG A 39 -41.42 -2.05 14.16
CA ARG A 39 -42.83 -2.36 13.95
C ARG A 39 -43.70 -1.81 15.08
N ALA A 40 -43.17 -1.77 16.31
CA ALA A 40 -43.88 -1.20 17.44
C ALA A 40 -43.84 0.35 17.41
N GLU A 41 -42.73 0.95 17.04
CA GLU A 41 -42.51 2.41 17.02
C GLU A 41 -41.88 2.85 15.69
N PRO A 42 -42.63 2.98 14.59
CA PRO A 42 -42.08 3.27 13.27
C PRO A 42 -41.58 4.71 13.08
N THR A 43 -41.93 5.62 13.99
CA THR A 43 -41.53 7.05 13.98
C THR A 43 -40.29 7.31 14.83
N ASP A 44 -39.80 6.33 15.56
CA ASP A 44 -38.60 6.46 16.39
C ASP A 44 -37.33 6.45 15.50
N SER A 45 -36.61 7.57 15.49
CA SER A 45 -35.37 7.71 14.70
C SER A 45 -34.25 6.81 15.22
N ASP A 46 -34.17 6.59 16.55
CA ASP A 46 -33.11 5.79 17.18
C ASP A 46 -33.25 4.30 16.82
N ALA A 47 -34.48 3.84 16.64
CA ALA A 47 -34.74 2.47 16.15
C ALA A 47 -34.20 2.28 14.73
N TRP A 48 -34.37 3.27 13.84
CA TRP A 48 -33.84 3.22 12.49
C TRP A 48 -32.33 3.36 12.44
N ILE A 49 -31.72 4.17 13.33
CA ILE A 49 -30.25 4.28 13.48
C ILE A 49 -29.69 2.92 13.88
N SER A 50 -30.22 2.32 14.94
CA SER A 50 -29.77 1.03 15.47
C SER A 50 -29.93 -0.12 14.44
N LEU A 51 -31.03 -0.13 13.67
CA LEU A 51 -31.21 -1.05 12.55
C LEU A 51 -30.16 -0.83 11.46
N GLY A 52 -29.86 0.44 11.14
CA GLY A 52 -28.84 0.81 10.18
C GLY A 52 -27.45 0.29 10.58
N GLU A 53 -27.05 0.47 11.84
CA GLU A 53 -25.82 -0.07 12.41
C GLU A 53 -25.75 -1.59 12.30
N ALA A 54 -26.83 -2.30 12.67
CA ALA A 54 -26.91 -3.75 12.56
C ALA A 54 -26.78 -4.24 11.10
N TYR A 55 -27.38 -3.53 10.14
CA TYR A 55 -27.20 -3.85 8.72
C TYR A 55 -25.76 -3.63 8.24
N VAL A 56 -25.13 -2.54 8.65
CA VAL A 56 -23.73 -2.24 8.28
C VAL A 56 -22.78 -3.29 8.88
N GLU A 57 -22.99 -3.68 10.13
CA GLU A 57 -22.20 -4.76 10.78
C GLU A 57 -22.46 -6.15 10.18
N SER A 58 -23.64 -6.40 9.62
CA SER A 58 -23.93 -7.65 8.87
C SER A 58 -23.40 -7.62 7.43
N GLY A 59 -22.69 -6.54 7.01
CA GLY A 59 -22.19 -6.37 5.65
C GLY A 59 -23.21 -5.85 4.64
N ARG A 60 -24.45 -5.57 5.08
CA ARG A 60 -25.56 -5.07 4.22
C ARG A 60 -25.58 -3.53 4.18
N SER A 61 -24.46 -2.90 3.82
CA SER A 61 -24.30 -1.43 3.87
C SER A 61 -25.35 -0.65 3.08
N VAL A 62 -25.87 -1.21 1.97
CA VAL A 62 -26.94 -0.56 1.18
C VAL A 62 -28.27 -0.51 1.96
N ALA A 63 -28.59 -1.58 2.70
CA ALA A 63 -29.76 -1.60 3.56
C ALA A 63 -29.59 -0.62 4.74
N GLY A 64 -28.39 -0.55 5.31
CA GLY A 64 -28.01 0.42 6.33
C GLY A 64 -28.23 1.86 5.88
N LEU A 65 -27.77 2.22 4.67
CA LEU A 65 -28.00 3.55 4.10
C LEU A 65 -29.49 3.92 3.97
N LYS A 66 -30.36 2.96 3.60
CA LYS A 66 -31.81 3.20 3.55
C LYS A 66 -32.40 3.44 4.94
N ALA A 67 -31.94 2.69 5.95
CA ALA A 67 -32.35 2.88 7.32
C ALA A 67 -31.91 4.24 7.87
N TYR A 68 -30.67 4.66 7.64
CA TYR A 68 -30.17 5.98 8.04
C TYR A 68 -30.88 7.12 7.31
N ALA A 69 -31.18 6.98 6.02
CA ALA A 69 -31.96 7.97 5.28
C ALA A 69 -33.36 8.15 5.87
N ARG A 70 -33.98 7.04 6.35
CA ARG A 70 -35.26 7.12 7.04
C ARG A 70 -35.12 7.76 8.41
N ALA A 71 -34.09 7.41 9.18
CA ALA A 71 -33.79 8.05 10.46
C ALA A 71 -33.63 9.57 10.30
N ARG A 72 -32.86 10.01 9.29
CA ARG A 72 -32.64 11.42 8.98
C ARG A 72 -33.96 12.16 8.65
N ALA A 73 -34.86 11.50 7.94
CA ALA A 73 -36.16 12.10 7.60
C ALA A 73 -37.12 12.22 8.80
N LEU A 74 -36.87 11.46 9.88
CA LEU A 74 -37.66 11.48 11.11
C LEU A 74 -37.06 12.36 12.21
N HIS A 75 -35.79 12.73 12.06
CA HIS A 75 -35.06 13.51 13.07
C HIS A 75 -35.25 15.01 12.83
N ASP A 76 -35.33 15.80 13.91
CA ASP A 76 -35.42 17.26 13.82
C ASP A 76 -34.12 17.86 13.26
N GLU A 77 -34.21 18.96 12.49
CA GLU A 77 -33.12 19.53 11.70
C GLU A 77 -31.86 19.94 12.47
N GLN A 78 -31.92 20.05 13.82
CA GLN A 78 -30.85 20.64 14.62
C GLN A 78 -29.70 19.68 14.98
N GLU A 79 -29.85 18.36 14.92
CA GLU A 79 -28.82 17.39 15.34
C GLU A 79 -28.55 16.23 14.35
N THR A 80 -28.67 16.49 13.05
CA THR A 80 -28.51 15.46 12.01
C THR A 80 -27.07 15.05 11.74
N TRP A 81 -26.07 15.77 12.24
CA TRP A 81 -24.65 15.55 11.95
C TRP A 81 -24.18 14.11 12.28
N TYR A 82 -24.71 13.51 13.35
CA TYR A 82 -24.34 12.14 13.73
C TYR A 82 -24.88 11.12 12.72
N ILE A 83 -26.12 11.31 12.24
CA ILE A 83 -26.71 10.46 11.20
C ILE A 83 -25.95 10.63 9.88
N ASP A 84 -25.56 11.84 9.53
CA ASP A 84 -24.74 12.12 8.35
C ASP A 84 -23.35 11.48 8.46
N PHE A 85 -22.76 11.42 9.67
CA PHE A 85 -21.53 10.69 9.93
C PHE A 85 -21.70 9.18 9.73
N LEU A 86 -22.80 8.57 10.19
CA LEU A 86 -23.09 7.16 9.98
C LEU A 86 -23.36 6.84 8.49
N ILE A 87 -24.03 7.75 7.77
CA ILE A 87 -24.20 7.66 6.32
C ILE A 87 -22.83 7.69 5.62
N ALA A 88 -21.95 8.59 6.05
CA ALA A 88 -20.59 8.70 5.52
C ALA A 88 -19.79 7.39 5.75
N ASP A 89 -19.84 6.79 6.94
CA ASP A 89 -19.19 5.50 7.21
C ASP A 89 -19.74 4.36 6.34
N ALA A 90 -21.06 4.28 6.20
CA ALA A 90 -21.68 3.27 5.35
C ALA A 90 -21.29 3.45 3.85
N GLN A 91 -21.18 4.69 3.37
CA GLN A 91 -20.70 5.00 2.01
C GLN A 91 -19.22 4.65 1.84
N ARG A 92 -18.38 4.92 2.87
CA ARG A 92 -16.98 4.53 2.90
C ARG A 92 -16.80 3.02 2.73
N ARG A 93 -17.60 2.22 3.46
CA ARG A 93 -17.60 0.75 3.35
C ARG A 93 -18.02 0.25 1.96
N LEU A 94 -18.81 1.03 1.23
CA LEU A 94 -19.18 0.77 -0.17
C LEU A 94 -18.13 1.26 -1.20
N GLY A 95 -17.02 1.84 -0.74
CA GLY A 95 -15.97 2.37 -1.62
C GLY A 95 -16.33 3.70 -2.29
N ARG A 96 -17.38 4.40 -1.85
CA ARG A 96 -17.82 5.69 -2.39
C ARG A 96 -17.09 6.86 -1.72
N TYR A 97 -15.76 6.85 -1.79
CA TYR A 97 -14.90 7.76 -1.02
C TYR A 97 -15.17 9.24 -1.29
N GLU A 98 -15.41 9.65 -2.54
CA GLU A 98 -15.63 11.06 -2.90
C GLU A 98 -16.89 11.63 -2.22
N LEU A 99 -17.97 10.86 -2.18
CA LEU A 99 -19.20 11.27 -1.51
C LEU A 99 -19.01 11.33 0.01
N THR A 100 -18.30 10.36 0.56
CA THR A 100 -17.95 10.32 1.99
C THR A 100 -17.15 11.56 2.40
N ILE A 101 -16.13 11.93 1.64
CA ILE A 101 -15.30 13.11 1.92
C ILE A 101 -16.13 14.37 1.93
N LYS A 102 -16.98 14.59 0.91
CA LYS A 102 -17.87 15.76 0.85
C LYS A 102 -18.80 15.86 2.04
N LEU A 103 -19.38 14.75 2.49
CA LEU A 103 -20.25 14.72 3.67
C LEU A 103 -19.47 15.06 4.95
N LEU A 104 -18.28 14.45 5.14
CA LEU A 104 -17.47 14.71 6.31
C LEU A 104 -16.91 16.14 6.33
N GLU A 105 -16.55 16.72 5.18
CA GLU A 105 -16.14 18.11 5.06
C GLU A 105 -17.30 19.04 5.43
N GLY A 106 -18.52 18.78 4.96
CA GLY A 106 -19.71 19.54 5.34
C GLY A 106 -19.98 19.49 6.85
N ILE A 107 -19.87 18.32 7.49
CA ILE A 107 -20.01 18.22 8.96
C ILE A 107 -18.93 19.05 9.68
N LEU A 108 -17.70 19.09 9.15
CA LEU A 108 -16.61 19.85 9.76
C LEU A 108 -16.72 21.37 9.52
N GLU A 109 -17.40 21.81 8.46
CA GLU A 109 -17.74 23.24 8.27
C GLU A 109 -18.69 23.73 9.36
N ASP A 110 -19.70 22.93 9.70
CA ASP A 110 -20.65 23.24 10.77
C ASP A 110 -20.04 23.05 12.17
N ARG A 111 -19.19 22.04 12.34
CA ARG A 111 -18.63 21.62 13.63
C ARG A 111 -17.11 21.37 13.57
N PRO A 112 -16.28 22.42 13.47
CA PRO A 112 -14.83 22.29 13.22
C PRO A 112 -14.05 21.63 14.35
N LYS A 113 -14.61 21.53 15.56
CA LYS A 113 -13.95 20.95 16.76
C LYS A 113 -14.15 19.45 16.91
N GLN A 114 -14.88 18.78 15.99
CA GLN A 114 -15.13 17.33 16.06
C GLN A 114 -13.92 16.53 15.59
N VAL A 115 -13.01 16.19 16.53
CA VAL A 115 -11.75 15.47 16.24
C VAL A 115 -12.04 14.10 15.62
N GLY A 116 -13.05 13.36 16.11
CA GLY A 116 -13.41 12.04 15.58
C GLY A 116 -13.80 12.06 14.12
N VAL A 117 -14.60 13.07 13.68
CA VAL A 117 -14.98 13.25 12.28
C VAL A 117 -13.77 13.58 11.41
N ARG A 118 -12.85 14.41 11.92
CA ARG A 118 -11.63 14.80 11.21
C ARG A 118 -10.69 13.61 11.01
N VAL A 119 -10.52 12.74 12.01
CA VAL A 119 -9.75 11.49 11.87
C VAL A 119 -10.37 10.60 10.81
N HIS A 120 -11.69 10.43 10.85
CA HIS A 120 -12.40 9.60 9.88
C HIS A 120 -12.29 10.14 8.45
N LEU A 121 -12.26 11.47 8.31
CA LEU A 121 -11.97 12.15 7.04
C LEU A 121 -10.54 11.82 6.55
N ALA A 122 -9.55 11.91 7.43
CA ALA A 122 -8.16 11.60 7.10
C ALA A 122 -7.99 10.13 6.68
N GLU A 123 -8.60 9.19 7.42
CA GLU A 123 -8.62 7.76 7.05
C GLU A 123 -9.29 7.53 5.69
N THR A 124 -10.41 8.20 5.41
CA THR A 124 -11.14 8.08 4.13
C THR A 124 -10.32 8.61 2.97
N MET A 125 -9.63 9.75 3.16
CA MET A 125 -8.71 10.31 2.15
C MET A 125 -7.55 9.35 1.86
N LEU A 126 -7.00 8.69 2.89
CA LEU A 126 -5.96 7.68 2.72
C LEU A 126 -6.46 6.46 1.93
N LEU A 127 -7.66 5.96 2.24
CA LEU A 127 -8.28 4.85 1.51
C LEU A 127 -8.54 5.22 0.04
N GLN A 128 -9.04 6.44 -0.21
CA GLN A 128 -9.20 6.96 -1.57
C GLN A 128 -7.86 7.04 -2.31
N ALA A 129 -6.81 7.50 -1.64
CA ALA A 129 -5.47 7.58 -2.22
C ALA A 129 -4.94 6.19 -2.62
N GLN A 130 -5.12 5.18 -1.77
CA GLN A 130 -4.76 3.79 -2.07
C GLN A 130 -5.56 3.24 -3.25
N HIS A 131 -6.86 3.53 -3.32
CA HIS A 131 -7.71 3.15 -4.44
C HIS A 131 -7.31 3.85 -5.76
N LEU A 132 -6.92 5.13 -5.71
CA LEU A 132 -6.40 5.84 -6.88
C LEU A 132 -5.05 5.26 -7.33
N LEU A 133 -4.18 4.90 -6.38
CA LEU A 133 -2.88 4.28 -6.66
C LEU A 133 -3.05 2.92 -7.35
N SER A 134 -4.00 2.10 -6.90
CA SER A 134 -4.29 0.81 -7.54
C SER A 134 -4.79 0.95 -8.98
N ARG A 135 -5.31 2.14 -9.35
CA ARG A 135 -5.72 2.49 -10.72
C ARG A 135 -4.69 3.31 -11.49
N SER A 136 -3.45 3.37 -11.00
CA SER A 136 -2.34 4.13 -11.62
C SER A 136 -2.54 5.66 -11.71
N TYR A 137 -3.45 6.22 -10.91
CA TYR A 137 -3.61 7.68 -10.78
C TYR A 137 -2.64 8.24 -9.73
N SER A 138 -1.32 8.07 -9.95
CA SER A 138 -0.27 8.35 -8.97
C SER A 138 -0.30 9.81 -8.48
N PHE A 139 -0.43 10.79 -9.39
CA PHE A 139 -0.47 12.20 -9.02
C PHE A 139 -1.65 12.54 -8.09
N ARG A 140 -2.86 12.08 -8.44
CA ARG A 140 -4.05 12.31 -7.60
C ARG A 140 -3.95 11.62 -6.25
N SER A 141 -3.36 10.42 -6.24
CA SER A 141 -3.10 9.67 -5.01
C SER A 141 -2.17 10.43 -4.07
N VAL A 142 -1.06 10.99 -4.60
CA VAL A 142 -0.11 11.82 -3.83
C VAL A 142 -0.83 13.01 -3.20
N VAL A 143 -1.59 13.78 -3.98
CA VAL A 143 -2.35 14.94 -3.46
C VAL A 143 -3.30 14.53 -2.33
N MET A 144 -4.00 13.38 -2.48
CA MET A 144 -4.90 12.89 -1.44
C MET A 144 -4.18 12.44 -0.17
N MET A 145 -3.00 11.81 -0.30
CA MET A 145 -2.16 11.44 0.85
C MET A 145 -1.70 12.67 1.64
N HIS A 146 -1.29 13.74 0.94
CA HIS A 146 -0.90 15.00 1.59
C HIS A 146 -2.08 15.66 2.31
N ARG A 147 -3.27 15.65 1.70
CA ARG A 147 -4.49 16.13 2.38
C ARG A 147 -4.81 15.29 3.63
N ALA A 148 -4.65 13.97 3.57
CA ALA A 148 -4.84 13.09 4.72
C ALA A 148 -3.86 13.41 5.84
N ILE A 149 -2.57 13.61 5.54
CA ILE A 149 -1.55 14.02 6.50
C ILE A 149 -1.91 15.36 7.14
N HIS A 150 -2.37 16.33 6.34
CA HIS A 150 -2.77 17.65 6.86
C HIS A 150 -3.93 17.55 7.86
N GLN A 151 -4.98 16.77 7.56
CA GLN A 151 -6.10 16.56 8.46
C GLN A 151 -5.69 15.81 9.73
N ALA A 152 -4.85 14.79 9.60
CA ALA A 152 -4.32 14.04 10.73
C ALA A 152 -3.43 14.92 11.63
N ALA A 153 -2.59 15.79 11.03
CA ALA A 153 -1.74 16.72 11.76
C ALA A 153 -2.56 17.67 12.66
N GLN A 154 -3.65 18.22 12.16
CA GLN A 154 -4.54 19.06 12.96
C GLN A 154 -5.15 18.30 14.15
N CYS A 155 -5.43 17.00 14.01
CA CYS A 155 -5.90 16.18 15.12
C CYS A 155 -4.81 15.95 16.16
N ILE A 156 -3.58 15.70 15.72
CA ILE A 156 -2.41 15.45 16.58
C ILE A 156 -2.02 16.72 17.35
N GLU A 157 -2.12 17.90 16.73
CA GLU A 157 -1.89 19.20 17.38
C GLU A 157 -2.89 19.44 18.54
N HIS A 158 -4.11 18.89 18.45
CA HIS A 158 -5.11 18.93 19.53
C HIS A 158 -4.87 17.87 20.62
N ASP A 159 -4.58 16.64 20.20
CA ASP A 159 -4.29 15.53 21.11
C ASP A 159 -3.19 14.63 20.52
N ALA A 160 -1.98 14.81 21.05
CA ALA A 160 -0.80 14.04 20.64
C ALA A 160 -0.88 12.54 21.01
N ARG A 161 -1.85 12.12 21.85
CA ARG A 161 -2.05 10.70 22.22
C ARG A 161 -2.98 9.95 21.26
N LEU A 162 -3.52 10.61 20.26
CA LEU A 162 -4.49 10.04 19.33
C LEU A 162 -3.82 9.07 18.34
N ARG A 163 -3.81 7.79 18.69
CA ARG A 163 -3.14 6.72 17.92
C ARG A 163 -3.62 6.61 16.49
N SER A 164 -4.92 6.77 16.24
CA SER A 164 -5.50 6.67 14.89
C SER A 164 -4.97 7.74 13.93
N ALA A 165 -4.78 8.98 14.41
CA ALA A 165 -4.21 10.04 13.59
C ALA A 165 -2.72 9.77 13.25
N TRP A 166 -1.93 9.32 14.20
CA TRP A 166 -0.55 8.91 13.95
C TRP A 166 -0.46 7.73 12.98
N LYS A 167 -1.40 6.77 13.08
CA LYS A 167 -1.46 5.65 12.14
C LYS A 167 -1.69 6.14 10.71
N VAL A 168 -2.61 7.08 10.48
CA VAL A 168 -2.85 7.67 9.16
C VAL A 168 -1.59 8.34 8.61
N VAL A 169 -0.88 9.13 9.43
CA VAL A 169 0.38 9.78 9.01
C VAL A 169 1.44 8.75 8.64
N GLY A 170 1.64 7.72 9.47
CA GLY A 170 2.61 6.66 9.19
C GLY A 170 2.30 5.90 7.91
N ASP A 171 1.06 5.48 7.72
CA ASP A 171 0.61 4.74 6.53
C ASP A 171 0.70 5.61 5.27
N ALA A 172 0.36 6.92 5.34
CA ALA A 172 0.48 7.85 4.23
C ALA A 172 1.95 8.08 3.83
N CYS A 173 2.84 8.32 4.81
CA CYS A 173 4.27 8.45 4.56
C CYS A 173 4.87 7.17 3.97
N PHE A 174 4.49 5.99 4.50
CA PHE A 174 4.92 4.71 3.95
C PHE A 174 4.43 4.50 2.51
N ALA A 175 3.21 4.89 2.19
CA ALA A 175 2.67 4.81 0.84
C ALA A 175 3.36 5.79 -0.13
N LEU A 176 3.62 7.04 0.30
CA LEU A 176 4.35 8.04 -0.48
C LEU A 176 5.76 7.58 -0.83
N SER A 177 6.43 6.87 0.07
CA SER A 177 7.77 6.31 -0.17
C SER A 177 7.83 5.29 -1.32
N ARG A 178 6.69 4.80 -1.79
CA ARG A 178 6.59 3.83 -2.89
C ARG A 178 6.39 4.48 -4.25
N ILE A 179 6.16 5.79 -4.28
CA ILE A 179 5.84 6.55 -5.48
C ILE A 179 7.08 7.38 -5.85
N ASP A 180 7.58 7.18 -7.06
CA ASP A 180 8.74 7.88 -7.59
C ASP A 180 8.28 9.03 -8.51
N MET A 181 7.82 10.12 -7.89
CA MET A 181 7.36 11.33 -8.62
C MET A 181 7.89 12.61 -7.94
N PRO A 182 9.10 13.05 -8.27
CA PRO A 182 9.73 14.21 -7.60
C PRO A 182 8.98 15.53 -7.83
N ASP A 183 8.26 15.68 -8.95
CA ASP A 183 7.58 16.94 -9.30
C ASP A 183 6.19 17.10 -8.65
N ALA A 184 5.69 16.07 -7.94
CA ALA A 184 4.32 16.04 -7.44
C ALA A 184 4.18 16.42 -5.96
N HIS A 185 5.29 16.76 -5.27
CA HIS A 185 5.26 16.98 -3.83
C HIS A 185 5.03 18.45 -3.49
N PRO A 186 3.84 18.83 -2.99
CA PRO A 186 3.62 20.16 -2.44
C PRO A 186 4.51 20.35 -1.19
N ARG A 187 4.95 21.57 -0.94
CA ARG A 187 5.73 21.91 0.26
C ARG A 187 4.97 21.50 1.51
N GLU A 188 5.53 20.52 2.26
CA GLU A 188 4.82 19.88 3.38
C GLU A 188 5.09 20.56 4.72
N HIS A 189 4.50 21.71 4.92
CA HIS A 189 4.50 22.37 6.22
C HIS A 189 3.86 21.51 7.33
N ALA A 190 2.93 20.60 6.98
CA ALA A 190 2.28 19.72 7.96
C ALA A 190 3.25 18.67 8.52
N LEU A 191 4.02 17.97 7.65
CA LEU A 191 5.04 17.02 8.11
C LEU A 191 6.14 17.70 8.91
N GLN A 192 6.57 18.87 8.48
CA GLN A 192 7.58 19.65 9.21
C GLN A 192 7.12 19.98 10.62
N ARG A 193 5.88 20.45 10.81
CA ARG A 193 5.31 20.72 12.13
C ARG A 193 5.18 19.46 12.98
N LEU A 194 4.76 18.33 12.37
CA LEU A 194 4.65 17.05 13.08
C LEU A 194 6.01 16.53 13.55
N ILE A 195 7.08 16.71 12.78
CA ILE A 195 8.43 16.28 13.18
C ILE A 195 8.94 17.14 14.31
N ILE A 196 8.69 18.45 14.29
CA ILE A 196 9.02 19.36 15.41
C ILE A 196 8.25 18.95 16.68
N LEU A 197 6.97 18.62 16.55
CA LEU A 197 6.17 18.13 17.66
C LEU A 197 6.69 16.79 18.21
N LEU A 198 7.06 15.86 17.32
CA LEU A 198 7.69 14.60 17.73
C LEU A 198 8.99 14.81 18.49
N ASP A 199 9.78 15.82 18.11
CA ASP A 199 11.01 16.16 18.83
C ASP A 199 10.71 16.64 20.25
N GLN A 200 9.74 17.51 20.41
CA GLN A 200 9.29 17.99 21.73
C GLN A 200 8.79 16.81 22.59
N LEU A 201 7.95 15.94 22.04
CA LEU A 201 7.43 14.75 22.73
C LEU A 201 8.54 13.74 23.08
N ALA A 202 9.55 13.59 22.23
CA ALA A 202 10.70 12.72 22.49
C ALA A 202 11.58 13.25 23.64
N VAL A 203 11.66 14.57 23.79
CA VAL A 203 12.32 15.20 24.95
C VAL A 203 11.56 14.88 26.23
N ASP A 204 10.25 15.11 26.25
CA ASP A 204 9.38 14.93 27.42
C ASP A 204 9.35 13.47 27.87
N HIS A 205 9.39 12.54 26.94
CA HIS A 205 9.32 11.09 27.21
C HIS A 205 10.69 10.38 27.25
N ARG A 206 11.81 11.11 27.21
CA ARG A 206 13.19 10.60 27.25
C ARG A 206 13.48 9.51 26.22
N MET A 207 13.09 9.74 24.96
CA MET A 207 13.30 8.82 23.83
C MET A 207 14.55 9.21 23.01
N PRO A 208 15.76 8.82 23.39
CA PRO A 208 17.01 9.29 22.76
C PRO A 208 17.16 8.83 21.30
N THR A 209 16.59 7.69 20.94
CA THR A 209 16.65 7.12 19.58
C THR A 209 15.87 7.91 18.53
N VAL A 210 14.96 8.77 18.94
CA VAL A 210 14.18 9.64 18.07
C VAL A 210 14.96 10.92 17.71
N ARG A 211 15.78 11.44 18.65
CA ARG A 211 16.52 12.72 18.50
C ARG A 211 17.60 12.73 17.42
N VAL A 212 18.34 11.64 17.23
CA VAL A 212 19.54 11.64 16.36
C VAL A 212 19.18 11.74 14.87
N VAL A 213 18.01 11.26 14.48
CA VAL A 213 17.55 11.22 13.07
C VAL A 213 16.91 12.56 12.66
N GLN A 214 16.43 13.36 13.60
CA GLN A 214 15.56 14.51 13.34
C GLN A 214 16.29 15.74 12.77
N SER A 215 17.53 16.03 13.16
CA SER A 215 18.25 17.22 12.69
C SER A 215 18.54 17.15 11.18
N ALA A 216 18.87 15.96 10.66
CA ALA A 216 19.09 15.74 9.24
C ALA A 216 17.78 15.79 8.44
N LEU A 217 16.69 15.19 8.98
CA LEU A 217 15.37 15.22 8.38
C LEU A 217 14.78 16.63 8.29
N LEU A 218 14.90 17.44 9.33
CA LEU A 218 14.42 18.83 9.32
C LEU A 218 15.11 19.66 8.25
N SER A 219 16.42 19.46 8.03
CA SER A 219 17.16 20.16 6.97
C SER A 219 16.69 19.74 5.57
N GLN A 220 16.36 18.48 5.37
CA GLN A 220 15.83 17.98 4.08
C GLN A 220 14.40 18.47 3.81
N LEU A 221 13.54 18.52 4.83
CA LEU A 221 12.17 19.04 4.72
C LEU A 221 12.14 20.54 4.39
N THR A 222 13.19 21.31 4.76
CA THR A 222 13.28 22.74 4.44
C THR A 222 13.75 23.02 3.01
N ASN A 223 14.48 22.09 2.39
CA ASN A 223 15.10 22.28 1.07
C ASN A 223 14.14 22.08 -0.14
N GLY A 224 12.88 21.75 0.10
CA GLY A 224 11.80 21.89 -0.88
C GLY A 224 11.57 20.73 -1.85
N VAL A 225 12.48 19.78 -2.01
CA VAL A 225 12.29 18.55 -2.79
C VAL A 225 12.38 17.36 -1.83
N LEU A 226 11.25 16.67 -1.62
CA LEU A 226 11.20 15.54 -0.71
C LEU A 226 11.48 14.25 -1.48
N GLU A 227 12.62 13.65 -1.20
CA GLU A 227 12.93 12.32 -1.72
C GLU A 227 12.06 11.23 -1.05
N PRO A 228 11.79 10.10 -1.72
CA PRO A 228 11.08 8.97 -1.14
C PRO A 228 11.70 8.44 0.16
N THR A 229 13.01 8.60 0.34
CA THR A 229 13.76 8.24 1.56
C THR A 229 13.29 9.01 2.78
N VAL A 230 13.00 10.30 2.64
CA VAL A 230 12.51 11.18 3.71
C VAL A 230 11.17 10.69 4.25
N TYR A 231 10.27 10.27 3.36
CA TYR A 231 8.96 9.75 3.79
C TYR A 231 9.08 8.45 4.58
N VAL A 232 9.98 7.54 4.20
CA VAL A 232 10.22 6.32 4.99
C VAL A 232 10.80 6.66 6.37
N GLU A 233 11.74 7.59 6.44
CA GLU A 233 12.29 8.02 7.72
C GLU A 233 11.22 8.65 8.62
N CYS A 234 10.34 9.49 8.07
CA CYS A 234 9.16 10.00 8.78
C CYS A 234 8.25 8.87 9.27
N ALA A 235 7.95 7.87 8.42
CA ALA A 235 7.13 6.73 8.80
C ALA A 235 7.76 5.94 9.95
N VAL A 236 9.07 5.70 9.92
CA VAL A 236 9.80 5.00 10.99
C VAL A 236 9.69 5.76 12.31
N LEU A 237 9.86 7.09 12.30
CA LEU A 237 9.72 7.92 13.50
C LEU A 237 8.30 7.87 14.09
N VAL A 238 7.30 8.01 13.23
CA VAL A 238 5.89 7.94 13.62
C VAL A 238 5.56 6.58 14.23
N PHE A 239 5.99 5.49 13.61
CA PHE A 239 5.71 4.15 14.14
C PHE A 239 6.53 3.82 15.40
N LYS A 240 7.73 4.39 15.59
CA LYS A 240 8.46 4.31 16.86
C LYS A 240 7.65 4.97 17.99
N TYR A 241 7.08 6.15 17.73
CA TYR A 241 6.24 6.84 18.70
C TYR A 241 4.92 6.07 18.96
N MET A 242 4.30 5.52 17.91
CA MET A 242 3.13 4.67 18.07
C MET A 242 3.39 3.42 18.91
N ALA A 243 4.53 2.74 18.72
CA ALA A 243 4.91 1.59 19.53
C ALA A 243 5.02 1.96 21.01
N TYR A 244 5.52 3.19 21.31
CA TYR A 244 5.54 3.74 22.68
C TYR A 244 4.11 3.98 23.22
N LEU A 245 3.24 4.62 22.45
CA LEU A 245 1.85 4.88 22.85
C LEU A 245 1.03 3.61 23.08
N CYS A 246 1.37 2.53 22.39
CA CYS A 246 0.68 1.24 22.46
C CYS A 246 1.28 0.29 23.52
N ALA A 247 2.27 0.70 24.31
CA ALA A 247 2.99 -0.18 25.23
C ALA A 247 2.09 -0.92 26.25
N ASN A 248 0.95 -0.33 26.60
CA ASN A 248 -0.03 -0.89 27.54
C ASN A 248 -1.19 -1.67 26.87
N ASP A 249 -1.20 -1.76 25.54
CA ASP A 249 -2.26 -2.41 24.77
C ASP A 249 -1.66 -3.56 23.92
N GLU A 250 -1.88 -4.80 24.34
CA GLU A 250 -1.28 -5.97 23.70
C GLU A 250 -1.61 -6.05 22.21
N HIS A 251 -2.85 -5.77 21.79
CA HIS A 251 -3.25 -5.85 20.38
C HIS A 251 -2.69 -4.69 19.55
N GLY A 252 -2.80 -3.47 20.05
CA GLY A 252 -2.27 -2.29 19.37
C GLY A 252 -0.75 -2.33 19.28
N CYS A 253 -0.08 -2.85 20.31
CA CYS A 253 1.36 -3.00 20.36
C CYS A 253 1.89 -3.94 19.25
N VAL A 254 1.25 -5.09 19.01
CA VAL A 254 1.66 -6.03 17.94
C VAL A 254 1.62 -5.38 16.56
N LEU A 255 0.54 -4.64 16.26
CA LEU A 255 0.40 -3.97 14.97
C LEU A 255 1.42 -2.84 14.82
N ALA A 256 1.63 -2.03 15.86
CA ALA A 256 2.61 -0.93 15.83
C ALA A 256 4.05 -1.45 15.60
N TRP A 257 4.44 -2.54 16.26
CA TRP A 257 5.74 -3.19 16.03
C TRP A 257 5.85 -3.80 14.63
N ALA A 258 4.77 -4.37 14.10
CA ALA A 258 4.74 -4.91 12.75
C ALA A 258 4.89 -3.80 11.68
N ASP A 259 4.18 -2.68 11.86
CA ASP A 259 4.26 -1.53 10.95
C ASP A 259 5.64 -0.85 11.01
N LEU A 260 6.22 -0.73 12.21
CA LEU A 260 7.59 -0.26 12.38
C LEU A 260 8.59 -1.19 11.67
N ALA A 261 8.46 -2.49 11.84
CA ALA A 261 9.34 -3.47 11.19
C ALA A 261 9.22 -3.43 9.67
N THR A 262 8.00 -3.25 9.12
CA THR A 262 7.80 -3.10 7.66
C THR A 262 8.42 -1.81 7.12
N SER A 263 8.33 -0.71 7.87
CA SER A 263 8.92 0.58 7.48
C SER A 263 10.45 0.54 7.52
N LEU A 264 11.03 -0.07 8.55
CA LEU A 264 12.48 -0.30 8.64
C LEU A 264 13.00 -1.22 7.53
N CYS A 265 12.24 -2.28 7.20
CA CYS A 265 12.56 -3.16 6.07
C CYS A 265 12.58 -2.35 4.75
N ARG A 266 11.59 -1.50 4.52
CA ARG A 266 11.54 -0.62 3.34
C ARG A 266 12.73 0.35 3.32
N MET A 267 13.06 0.98 4.46
CA MET A 267 14.20 1.88 4.58
C MET A 267 15.51 1.16 4.23
N ALA A 268 15.73 -0.04 4.75
CA ALA A 268 16.92 -0.84 4.44
C ALA A 268 17.04 -1.17 2.94
N LEU A 269 15.91 -1.49 2.28
CA LEU A 269 15.89 -1.76 0.84
C LEU A 269 16.19 -0.50 0.02
N MET A 270 15.65 0.66 0.40
CA MET A 270 15.88 1.91 -0.32
C MET A 270 17.31 2.40 -0.17
N LEU A 271 17.86 2.39 1.05
CA LEU A 271 19.26 2.76 1.29
C LEU A 271 20.21 1.85 0.49
N ARG A 272 19.92 0.56 0.44
CA ARG A 272 20.71 -0.38 -0.38
C ARG A 272 20.60 -0.10 -1.89
N ALA A 273 19.43 0.32 -2.37
CA ALA A 273 19.23 0.64 -3.78
C ALA A 273 19.89 1.99 -4.17
N SER A 274 20.03 2.92 -3.23
CA SER A 274 20.66 4.23 -3.46
C SER A 274 22.18 4.13 -3.49
N ASN A 275 22.77 3.19 -2.75
CA ASN A 275 24.22 2.97 -2.71
C ASN A 275 24.65 2.12 -3.90
N MET A 276 25.31 2.78 -4.86
CA MET A 276 25.91 2.13 -6.04
C MET A 276 27.31 1.54 -5.78
N SER A 277 27.84 1.67 -4.55
CA SER A 277 29.11 1.06 -4.15
C SER A 277 28.92 -0.39 -3.72
N ASP A 278 29.90 -1.24 -4.02
CA ASP A 278 29.93 -2.65 -3.57
C ASP A 278 30.10 -2.79 -2.04
N GLU A 279 30.34 -1.68 -1.33
CA GLU A 279 30.46 -1.70 0.14
C GLU A 279 29.08 -1.74 0.81
N PRO A 280 28.94 -2.58 1.85
CA PRO A 280 27.68 -2.67 2.59
C PRO A 280 27.37 -1.34 3.30
N ASP A 281 26.24 -0.74 2.99
CA ASP A 281 25.74 0.44 3.70
C ASP A 281 25.44 0.07 5.16
N GLU A 282 26.24 0.61 6.08
CA GLU A 282 26.09 0.36 7.51
C GLU A 282 24.69 0.78 8.03
N ARG A 283 24.14 1.86 7.49
CA ARG A 283 22.80 2.36 7.84
C ARG A 283 21.70 1.39 7.38
N ALA A 284 21.83 0.83 6.18
CA ALA A 284 20.90 -0.16 5.64
C ALA A 284 20.92 -1.45 6.46
N GLU A 285 22.11 -1.89 6.84
CA GLU A 285 22.26 -3.10 7.67
C GLU A 285 21.77 -2.89 9.10
N GLN A 286 21.96 -1.70 9.67
CA GLN A 286 21.41 -1.33 10.98
C GLN A 286 19.88 -1.33 10.94
N ALA A 287 19.26 -0.70 9.92
CA ALA A 287 17.81 -0.69 9.75
C ALA A 287 17.25 -2.12 9.63
N ARG A 288 17.94 -3.00 8.89
CA ARG A 288 17.56 -4.42 8.77
C ARG A 288 17.61 -5.14 10.13
N ARG A 289 18.69 -4.93 10.91
CA ARG A 289 18.83 -5.54 12.25
C ARG A 289 17.74 -5.06 13.20
N GLU A 290 17.43 -3.75 13.21
CA GLU A 290 16.34 -3.19 13.98
C GLU A 290 14.98 -3.78 13.55
N ALA A 291 14.74 -3.94 12.24
CA ALA A 291 13.51 -4.56 11.71
C ALA A 291 13.36 -6.01 12.21
N ILE A 292 14.44 -6.80 12.22
CA ILE A 292 14.42 -8.17 12.75
C ILE A 292 14.08 -8.18 14.24
N GLN A 293 14.66 -7.26 15.03
CA GLN A 293 14.34 -7.15 16.46
C GLN A 293 12.88 -6.78 16.70
N CYS A 294 12.37 -5.78 16.00
CA CYS A 294 10.96 -5.37 16.08
C CYS A 294 10.02 -6.52 15.71
N THR A 295 10.33 -7.25 14.63
CA THR A 295 9.56 -8.45 14.23
C THR A 295 9.55 -9.52 15.31
N LYS A 296 10.70 -9.80 15.94
CA LYS A 296 10.80 -10.76 17.04
C LYS A 296 10.00 -10.33 18.28
N VAL A 297 9.98 -9.03 18.60
CA VAL A 297 9.14 -8.49 19.69
C VAL A 297 7.67 -8.70 19.37
N ALA A 298 7.21 -8.32 18.18
CA ALA A 298 5.83 -8.53 17.74
C ALA A 298 5.42 -10.02 17.79
N MET A 299 6.33 -10.94 17.39
CA MET A 299 6.10 -12.39 17.41
C MET A 299 5.98 -12.96 18.81
N LYS A 300 6.73 -12.41 19.79
CA LYS A 300 6.62 -12.84 21.20
C LYS A 300 5.25 -12.48 21.79
N LEU A 301 4.70 -11.35 21.37
CA LEU A 301 3.36 -10.93 21.81
C LEU A 301 2.27 -11.78 21.14
N ARG A 302 2.33 -11.91 19.82
CA ARG A 302 1.38 -12.72 19.06
C ARG A 302 2.00 -13.27 17.78
N PRO A 303 2.22 -14.59 17.66
CA PRO A 303 2.73 -15.19 16.43
C PRO A 303 1.66 -15.15 15.33
N MET A 304 1.96 -14.44 14.24
CA MET A 304 1.10 -14.33 13.06
C MET A 304 1.87 -14.70 11.80
N ALA A 305 1.20 -15.33 10.82
CA ALA A 305 1.80 -15.69 9.53
C ALA A 305 2.48 -14.49 8.84
N ARG A 306 1.87 -13.29 8.91
CA ARG A 306 2.44 -12.06 8.34
C ARG A 306 3.82 -11.71 8.90
N LEU A 307 4.05 -11.92 10.21
CA LEU A 307 5.35 -11.64 10.84
C LEU A 307 6.42 -12.64 10.39
N TRP A 308 6.04 -13.89 10.21
CA TRP A 308 6.94 -14.91 9.65
C TRP A 308 7.31 -14.59 8.20
N LEU A 309 6.36 -14.12 7.39
CA LEU A 309 6.63 -13.65 6.02
C LEU A 309 7.61 -12.47 6.02
N LEU A 310 7.41 -11.49 6.90
CA LEU A 310 8.32 -10.35 7.03
C LEU A 310 9.72 -10.78 7.45
N LEU A 311 9.82 -11.70 8.42
CA LEU A 311 11.11 -12.25 8.85
C LEU A 311 11.82 -12.98 7.70
N GLY A 312 11.07 -13.73 6.88
CA GLY A 312 11.58 -14.36 5.67
C GLY A 312 12.15 -13.35 4.68
N HIS A 313 11.45 -12.23 4.44
CA HIS A 313 11.95 -11.14 3.58
C HIS A 313 13.24 -10.51 4.11
N LEU A 314 13.34 -10.27 5.42
CA LEU A 314 14.52 -9.69 6.06
C LEU A 314 15.76 -10.61 5.98
N HIS A 315 15.55 -11.92 5.86
CA HIS A 315 16.62 -12.90 5.71
C HIS A 315 16.87 -13.35 4.27
N PHE A 316 16.03 -12.95 3.32
CA PHE A 316 16.03 -13.43 1.94
C PHE A 316 17.40 -13.36 1.25
N ALA A 317 18.06 -12.20 1.31
CA ALA A 317 19.34 -11.98 0.63
C ALA A 317 20.57 -12.48 1.44
N HIS A 318 20.45 -12.54 2.76
CA HIS A 318 21.61 -12.81 3.63
C HIS A 318 21.69 -14.27 4.10
N SER A 319 20.56 -14.92 4.29
CA SER A 319 20.48 -16.26 4.87
C SER A 319 19.29 -17.03 4.31
N PRO A 320 19.41 -17.63 3.12
CA PRO A 320 18.31 -18.34 2.46
C PRO A 320 17.68 -19.44 3.32
N MET A 321 18.47 -20.13 4.13
CA MET A 321 17.98 -21.18 5.04
C MET A 321 17.03 -20.63 6.12
N TYR A 322 17.37 -19.47 6.72
CA TYR A 322 16.46 -18.83 7.68
C TYR A 322 15.21 -18.27 7.01
N ALA A 323 15.34 -17.75 5.80
CA ALA A 323 14.19 -17.29 5.01
C ALA A 323 13.24 -18.45 4.68
N GLN A 324 13.78 -19.60 4.24
CA GLN A 324 13.01 -20.82 3.98
C GLN A 324 12.29 -21.30 5.24
N HIS A 325 12.98 -21.37 6.36
CA HIS A 325 12.38 -21.76 7.64
C HIS A 325 11.23 -20.84 8.03
N ALA A 326 11.41 -19.51 7.88
CA ALA A 326 10.39 -18.53 8.20
C ALA A 326 9.14 -18.68 7.29
N TYR A 327 9.33 -18.87 5.98
CA TYR A 327 8.21 -19.09 5.07
C TYR A 327 7.47 -20.41 5.34
N ILE A 328 8.19 -21.48 5.69
CA ILE A 328 7.57 -22.75 6.11
C ILE A 328 6.75 -22.54 7.39
N LYS A 329 7.27 -21.79 8.38
CA LYS A 329 6.52 -21.46 9.60
C LYS A 329 5.28 -20.62 9.31
N ALA A 330 5.31 -19.72 8.32
CA ALA A 330 4.12 -19.00 7.87
C ALA A 330 3.07 -19.96 7.28
N LEU A 331 3.50 -21.00 6.54
CA LEU A 331 2.64 -22.05 5.99
C LEU A 331 2.09 -23.00 7.07
N ASP A 332 2.85 -23.27 8.14
CA ASP A 332 2.34 -24.06 9.29
C ASP A 332 1.12 -23.39 9.93
N ILE A 333 1.12 -22.05 9.99
CA ILE A 333 -0.01 -21.27 10.52
C ILE A 333 -1.16 -21.18 9.49
N ASN A 334 -0.85 -20.95 8.22
CA ASN A 334 -1.82 -20.85 7.13
C ASN A 334 -1.31 -21.60 5.90
N LYS A 335 -1.71 -22.85 5.75
CA LYS A 335 -1.30 -23.74 4.64
C LYS A 335 -1.75 -23.25 3.27
N GLU A 336 -2.85 -22.50 3.22
CA GLU A 336 -3.44 -21.95 1.99
C GLU A 336 -2.99 -20.51 1.72
N SER A 337 -1.83 -20.08 2.24
CA SER A 337 -1.28 -18.76 1.96
C SER A 337 -0.58 -18.72 0.60
N PRO A 338 -1.18 -18.14 -0.45
CA PRO A 338 -0.55 -18.07 -1.77
C PRO A 338 0.70 -17.18 -1.76
N VAL A 339 0.73 -16.17 -0.90
CA VAL A 339 1.89 -15.27 -0.74
C VAL A 339 3.10 -16.02 -0.19
N ALA A 340 2.90 -16.91 0.79
CA ALA A 340 4.00 -17.70 1.34
C ALA A 340 4.60 -18.66 0.30
N TRP A 341 3.75 -19.33 -0.49
CA TRP A 341 4.19 -20.18 -1.59
C TRP A 341 4.92 -19.39 -2.68
N THR A 342 4.42 -18.21 -3.04
CA THR A 342 5.08 -17.33 -4.02
C THR A 342 6.47 -16.89 -3.52
N ASN A 343 6.60 -16.51 -2.25
CA ASN A 343 7.87 -16.11 -1.65
C ASN A 343 8.88 -17.26 -1.59
N LEU A 344 8.43 -18.48 -1.29
CA LEU A 344 9.26 -19.69 -1.39
C LEU A 344 9.71 -19.93 -2.84
N GLY A 345 8.82 -19.75 -3.80
CA GLY A 345 9.16 -19.85 -5.22
C GLY A 345 10.28 -18.88 -5.62
N PHE A 346 10.19 -17.62 -5.21
CA PHE A 346 11.26 -16.63 -5.45
C PHE A 346 12.55 -16.99 -4.72
N LEU A 347 12.47 -17.53 -3.51
CA LEU A 347 13.64 -17.97 -2.77
C LEU A 347 14.35 -19.11 -3.50
N TYR A 348 13.64 -20.17 -3.90
CA TYR A 348 14.20 -21.26 -4.66
C TYR A 348 14.76 -20.82 -6.01
N LEU A 349 14.09 -19.88 -6.68
CA LEU A 349 14.59 -19.28 -7.91
C LEU A 349 15.94 -18.55 -7.68
N SER A 350 16.08 -17.82 -6.56
CA SER A 350 17.33 -17.12 -6.21
C SER A 350 18.47 -18.07 -5.82
N VAL A 351 18.16 -19.23 -5.27
CA VAL A 351 19.13 -20.27 -4.91
C VAL A 351 19.52 -21.16 -6.11
N GLY A 352 18.70 -21.15 -7.16
CA GLY A 352 18.95 -21.93 -8.39
C GLY A 352 18.18 -23.24 -8.48
N ASP A 353 17.29 -23.54 -7.52
CA ASP A 353 16.48 -24.76 -7.50
C ASP A 353 15.20 -24.61 -8.35
N ALA A 354 15.33 -24.80 -9.65
CA ALA A 354 14.24 -24.62 -10.60
C ALA A 354 13.03 -25.51 -10.32
N SER A 355 13.25 -26.77 -9.93
CA SER A 355 12.17 -27.75 -9.68
C SER A 355 11.34 -27.38 -8.46
N LEU A 356 11.98 -26.94 -7.37
CA LEU A 356 11.28 -26.50 -6.18
C LEU A 356 10.55 -25.16 -6.41
N ALA A 357 11.16 -24.26 -7.19
CA ALA A 357 10.52 -22.99 -7.57
C ALA A 357 9.25 -23.22 -8.41
N GLU A 358 9.30 -24.12 -9.40
CA GLU A 358 8.15 -24.49 -10.24
C GLU A 358 6.99 -25.03 -9.40
N ASN A 359 7.29 -25.98 -8.51
CA ASN A 359 6.31 -26.57 -7.60
C ASN A 359 5.68 -25.50 -6.69
N ALA A 360 6.48 -24.59 -6.14
CA ALA A 360 5.99 -23.54 -5.25
C ALA A 360 5.08 -22.53 -6.00
N PHE A 361 5.46 -22.08 -7.20
CA PHE A 361 4.61 -21.20 -8.00
C PHE A 361 3.33 -21.92 -8.48
N ALA A 362 3.41 -23.20 -8.86
CA ALA A 362 2.23 -23.98 -9.22
C ALA A 362 1.24 -24.12 -8.05
N GLN A 363 1.73 -24.33 -6.82
CA GLN A 363 0.88 -24.33 -5.63
C GLN A 363 0.24 -22.97 -5.38
N ALA A 364 1.00 -21.87 -5.51
CA ALA A 364 0.46 -20.53 -5.37
C ALA A 364 -0.65 -20.23 -6.40
N GLN A 365 -0.44 -20.61 -7.66
CA GLN A 365 -1.44 -20.46 -8.74
C GLN A 365 -2.69 -21.32 -8.51
N ARG A 366 -2.52 -22.52 -7.96
CA ARG A 366 -3.66 -23.41 -7.63
C ARG A 366 -4.53 -22.83 -6.52
N ILE A 367 -3.91 -22.24 -5.47
CA ILE A 367 -4.63 -21.65 -4.35
C ILE A 367 -5.29 -20.32 -4.75
N ALA A 368 -4.55 -19.48 -5.46
CA ALA A 368 -5.01 -18.16 -5.90
C ALA A 368 -4.64 -17.91 -7.37
N PRO A 369 -5.45 -18.35 -8.32
CA PRO A 369 -5.18 -18.17 -9.76
C PRO A 369 -5.19 -16.71 -10.20
N MET A 370 -5.79 -15.82 -9.40
CA MET A 370 -5.84 -14.37 -9.66
C MET A 370 -4.65 -13.61 -9.06
N LEU A 371 -3.68 -14.28 -8.43
CA LEU A 371 -2.51 -13.62 -7.84
C LEU A 371 -1.44 -13.35 -8.91
N PRO A 372 -1.20 -12.10 -9.35
CA PRO A 372 -0.30 -11.79 -10.46
C PRO A 372 1.16 -12.13 -10.15
N THR A 373 1.60 -12.01 -8.90
CA THR A 373 2.98 -12.30 -8.49
C THR A 373 3.38 -13.76 -8.69
N ALA A 374 2.44 -14.71 -8.57
CA ALA A 374 2.71 -16.12 -8.82
C ALA A 374 2.95 -16.40 -10.31
N TRP A 375 2.20 -15.74 -11.20
CA TRP A 375 2.41 -15.83 -12.65
C TRP A 375 3.70 -15.14 -13.08
N PHE A 376 4.01 -13.99 -12.49
CA PHE A 376 5.27 -13.28 -12.70
C PHE A 376 6.48 -14.12 -12.30
N GLY A 377 6.44 -14.78 -11.12
CA GLY A 377 7.49 -15.67 -10.67
C GLY A 377 7.70 -16.86 -11.61
N ALA A 378 6.61 -17.49 -12.07
CA ALA A 378 6.68 -18.56 -13.06
C ALA A 378 7.25 -18.06 -14.41
N ALA A 379 6.91 -16.84 -14.84
CA ALA A 379 7.46 -16.24 -16.05
C ALA A 379 8.98 -16.03 -15.94
N LEU A 380 9.46 -15.54 -14.80
CA LEU A 380 10.90 -15.41 -14.54
C LEU A 380 11.62 -16.75 -14.54
N LEU A 381 11.03 -17.78 -13.93
CA LEU A 381 11.56 -19.13 -13.93
C LEU A 381 11.75 -19.66 -15.35
N HIS A 382 10.70 -19.57 -16.17
CA HIS A 382 10.76 -20.03 -17.57
C HIS A 382 11.70 -19.17 -18.43
N LYS A 383 11.84 -17.87 -18.15
CA LYS A 383 12.81 -17.01 -18.84
C LYS A 383 14.25 -17.43 -18.54
N THR A 384 14.56 -17.81 -17.29
CA THR A 384 15.91 -18.14 -16.83
C THR A 384 16.33 -19.58 -17.20
N TYR A 385 15.44 -20.56 -17.06
CA TYR A 385 15.81 -21.98 -17.17
C TYR A 385 15.33 -22.67 -18.45
N THR A 386 14.09 -22.45 -18.89
CA THR A 386 13.56 -23.17 -20.05
C THR A 386 13.82 -22.46 -21.36
N HIS A 387 14.08 -21.17 -21.32
CA HIS A 387 14.36 -20.34 -22.49
C HIS A 387 13.31 -20.44 -23.61
N SER A 388 12.08 -20.85 -23.32
CA SER A 388 11.00 -20.94 -24.31
C SER A 388 10.25 -19.60 -24.44
N PRO A 389 10.49 -18.80 -25.51
CA PRO A 389 9.92 -17.44 -25.64
C PRO A 389 8.40 -17.44 -25.57
N LYS A 390 7.75 -18.40 -26.19
CA LYS A 390 6.29 -18.50 -26.23
C LYS A 390 5.68 -18.70 -24.84
N MET A 391 6.36 -19.45 -23.97
CA MET A 391 5.85 -19.74 -22.63
C MET A 391 5.99 -18.52 -21.72
N TYR A 392 7.21 -17.97 -21.55
CA TYR A 392 7.40 -16.87 -20.61
C TYR A 392 6.69 -15.58 -21.03
N VAL A 393 6.55 -15.29 -22.34
CA VAL A 393 5.77 -14.14 -22.81
C VAL A 393 4.30 -14.28 -22.41
N ARG A 394 3.68 -15.47 -22.61
CA ARG A 394 2.30 -15.71 -22.18
C ARG A 394 2.11 -15.58 -20.67
N LEU A 395 3.07 -16.05 -19.87
CA LEU A 395 3.00 -15.94 -18.42
C LEU A 395 3.14 -14.48 -17.95
N PHE A 396 4.00 -13.68 -18.61
CA PHE A 396 4.07 -12.24 -18.36
C PHE A 396 2.79 -11.53 -18.79
N GLU A 397 2.21 -11.86 -19.95
CA GLU A 397 0.91 -11.34 -20.38
C GLU A 397 -0.18 -11.63 -19.35
N GLN A 398 -0.23 -12.86 -18.83
CA GLN A 398 -1.18 -13.24 -17.80
C GLN A 398 -0.96 -12.46 -16.51
N ALA A 399 0.30 -12.28 -16.09
CA ALA A 399 0.63 -11.47 -14.91
C ALA A 399 0.20 -10.01 -15.08
N CYS A 400 0.45 -9.39 -16.23
CA CYS A 400 0.02 -8.02 -16.54
C CYS A 400 -1.51 -7.88 -16.55
N LEU A 401 -2.23 -8.82 -17.19
CA LEU A 401 -3.69 -8.81 -17.23
C LEU A 401 -4.32 -8.92 -15.85
N LEU A 402 -3.73 -9.72 -14.95
CA LEU A 402 -4.22 -9.91 -13.59
C LEU A 402 -3.79 -8.79 -12.65
N SER A 403 -2.68 -8.11 -12.95
CA SER A 403 -2.14 -7.07 -12.06
C SER A 403 -2.92 -5.77 -12.10
N ASP A 404 -3.67 -5.51 -13.17
CA ASP A 404 -4.36 -4.22 -13.40
C ASP A 404 -3.46 -3.02 -13.07
N CYS A 405 -2.22 -3.04 -13.58
CA CYS A 405 -1.17 -2.04 -13.36
C CYS A 405 -0.62 -1.96 -11.90
N SER A 406 -0.93 -2.92 -11.05
CA SER A 406 -0.43 -2.94 -9.67
C SER A 406 0.98 -3.53 -9.54
N LEU A 407 1.42 -4.33 -10.50
CA LEU A 407 2.74 -4.99 -10.55
C LEU A 407 3.57 -4.44 -11.71
N LEU A 408 4.22 -3.31 -11.49
CA LEU A 408 5.02 -2.60 -12.52
C LEU A 408 6.15 -3.46 -13.09
N GLU A 409 6.72 -4.34 -12.29
CA GLU A 409 7.78 -5.26 -12.70
C GLU A 409 7.29 -6.26 -13.77
N ALA A 410 6.00 -6.63 -13.75
CA ALA A 410 5.42 -7.49 -14.79
C ALA A 410 5.27 -6.73 -16.12
N ASP A 411 4.86 -5.44 -16.05
CA ASP A 411 4.72 -4.59 -17.22
C ASP A 411 6.05 -4.39 -17.95
N TYR A 412 7.11 -4.09 -17.19
CA TYR A 412 8.47 -4.02 -17.73
C TYR A 412 8.95 -5.38 -18.26
N GLY A 413 8.74 -6.44 -17.49
CA GLY A 413 9.14 -7.81 -17.82
C GLY A 413 8.50 -8.30 -19.11
N LEU A 414 7.24 -7.96 -19.38
CA LEU A 414 6.57 -8.28 -20.64
C LEU A 414 7.24 -7.59 -21.83
N ALA A 415 7.53 -6.31 -21.73
CA ALA A 415 8.17 -5.56 -22.79
C ALA A 415 9.59 -6.08 -23.09
N GLU A 416 10.36 -6.35 -22.05
CA GLU A 416 11.69 -6.96 -22.17
C GLU A 416 11.64 -8.38 -22.77
N ALA A 417 10.66 -9.18 -22.36
CA ALA A 417 10.46 -10.53 -22.86
C ALA A 417 10.16 -10.55 -24.37
N VAL A 418 9.29 -9.67 -24.82
CA VAL A 418 8.96 -9.55 -26.25
C VAL A 418 10.16 -9.03 -27.05
N TRP A 419 10.88 -8.01 -26.53
CA TRP A 419 12.09 -7.51 -27.16
C TRP A 419 13.17 -8.60 -27.29
N THR A 420 13.45 -9.33 -26.22
CA THR A 420 14.46 -10.40 -26.22
C THR A 420 14.06 -11.57 -27.10
N SER A 421 12.76 -11.89 -27.20
CA SER A 421 12.27 -12.96 -28.09
C SER A 421 12.46 -12.62 -29.57
N SER A 422 12.37 -11.34 -29.95
CA SER A 422 12.53 -10.87 -31.31
C SER A 422 13.99 -10.95 -31.83
N LYS A 423 14.96 -10.91 -30.91
CA LYS A 423 16.40 -10.96 -31.23
C LYS A 423 16.95 -12.39 -31.44
N ARG A 424 16.19 -13.43 -31.08
CA ARG A 424 16.63 -14.82 -31.25
C ARG A 424 16.47 -15.27 -32.69
N PRO A 425 17.43 -16.02 -33.26
CA PRO A 425 17.29 -16.56 -34.63
C PRO A 425 16.13 -17.57 -34.74
N PRO A 426 15.31 -17.51 -35.81
CA PRO A 426 15.32 -16.49 -36.86
C PRO A 426 14.80 -15.15 -36.33
N CYS A 427 15.57 -14.05 -36.55
CA CYS A 427 15.18 -12.69 -36.17
C CYS A 427 13.89 -12.32 -36.92
N THR A 428 12.75 -12.53 -36.29
CA THR A 428 11.46 -12.12 -36.87
C THR A 428 11.09 -10.76 -36.29
N PRO A 429 10.76 -9.76 -37.13
CA PRO A 429 10.28 -8.48 -36.61
C PRO A 429 9.02 -8.72 -35.79
N VAL A 430 8.89 -8.02 -34.67
CA VAL A 430 7.70 -8.12 -33.81
C VAL A 430 6.50 -7.67 -34.63
N SER A 431 5.49 -8.53 -34.77
CA SER A 431 4.28 -8.11 -35.47
C SER A 431 3.61 -6.95 -34.69
N PRO A 432 3.02 -5.96 -35.38
CA PRO A 432 2.36 -4.84 -34.72
C PRO A 432 1.28 -5.23 -33.71
N ILE A 433 0.67 -6.40 -33.94
CA ILE A 433 -0.36 -6.94 -33.03
C ILE A 433 0.26 -7.40 -31.69
N LEU A 434 1.39 -8.12 -31.78
CA LEU A 434 2.10 -8.61 -30.56
C LEU A 434 2.78 -7.49 -29.77
N ALA A 435 3.12 -6.38 -30.42
CA ALA A 435 3.80 -5.26 -29.76
C ALA A 435 2.84 -4.31 -29.01
N ARG A 436 1.53 -4.35 -29.29
CA ARG A 436 0.55 -3.45 -28.65
C ARG A 436 0.48 -3.64 -27.14
N GLY A 437 0.36 -4.86 -26.68
CA GLY A 437 0.32 -5.18 -25.24
C GLY A 437 1.55 -4.67 -24.49
N PRO A 438 2.77 -5.07 -24.92
CA PRO A 438 4.02 -4.57 -24.34
C PRO A 438 4.17 -3.05 -24.35
N MET A 439 3.74 -2.38 -25.41
CA MET A 439 3.80 -0.91 -25.49
C MET A 439 2.85 -0.24 -24.50
N ILE A 440 1.64 -0.77 -24.33
CA ILE A 440 0.69 -0.26 -23.31
C ILE A 440 1.25 -0.50 -21.90
N ALA A 441 1.71 -1.72 -21.62
CA ALA A 441 2.31 -2.07 -20.34
C ALA A 441 3.51 -1.15 -20.00
N LEU A 442 4.39 -0.92 -20.97
CA LEU A 442 5.54 -0.04 -20.78
C LEU A 442 5.12 1.43 -20.61
N HIS A 443 4.03 1.86 -21.25
CA HIS A 443 3.46 3.19 -21.02
C HIS A 443 2.94 3.36 -19.58
N THR A 444 2.25 2.37 -19.05
CA THR A 444 1.79 2.38 -17.64
C THR A 444 2.96 2.36 -16.65
N TYR A 445 3.98 1.57 -16.95
CA TYR A 445 5.22 1.56 -16.17
C TYR A 445 5.88 2.94 -16.12
N MET A 446 6.09 3.57 -17.29
CA MET A 446 6.72 4.89 -17.40
C MET A 446 5.87 6.03 -16.80
N ALA A 447 4.54 5.87 -16.75
CA ALA A 447 3.68 6.83 -16.06
C ALA A 447 3.91 6.84 -14.55
N ASN A 448 4.26 5.68 -13.98
CA ASN A 448 4.56 5.53 -12.56
C ASN A 448 6.05 5.71 -12.22
N ARG A 449 6.95 5.48 -13.18
CA ARG A 449 8.41 5.66 -13.06
C ARG A 449 8.97 6.45 -14.24
N PRO A 450 8.75 7.78 -14.28
CA PRO A 450 9.10 8.61 -15.42
C PRO A 450 10.61 8.83 -15.61
N HIS A 451 11.43 8.55 -14.59
CA HIS A 451 12.89 8.74 -14.59
C HIS A 451 13.69 7.45 -14.79
N ASP A 452 13.01 6.36 -15.17
CA ASP A 452 13.70 5.11 -15.51
C ASP A 452 14.20 5.15 -16.96
N ASP A 453 15.50 5.40 -17.13
CA ASP A 453 16.19 5.45 -18.41
C ASP A 453 16.13 4.11 -19.17
N THR A 454 16.12 2.98 -18.44
CA THR A 454 16.06 1.65 -19.07
C THR A 454 14.71 1.39 -19.74
N ALA A 455 13.62 1.82 -19.09
CA ALA A 455 12.28 1.68 -19.65
C ALA A 455 12.06 2.62 -20.85
N LEU A 456 12.58 3.85 -20.79
CA LEU A 456 12.54 4.79 -21.91
C LEU A 456 13.31 4.25 -23.12
N HIS A 457 14.51 3.72 -22.89
CA HIS A 457 15.32 3.10 -23.92
C HIS A 457 14.63 1.88 -24.56
N LEU A 458 14.06 0.97 -23.73
CA LEU A 458 13.31 -0.18 -24.21
C LEU A 458 12.08 0.23 -25.05
N CYS A 459 11.38 1.30 -24.61
CA CYS A 459 10.24 1.86 -25.34
C CYS A 459 10.67 2.39 -26.73
N ALA A 460 11.81 3.09 -26.79
CA ALA A 460 12.35 3.58 -28.04
C ALA A 460 12.72 2.43 -29.01
N LEU A 461 13.34 1.36 -28.50
CA LEU A 461 13.71 0.18 -29.30
C LEU A 461 12.49 -0.59 -29.84
N LEU A 462 11.41 -0.70 -29.04
CA LEU A 462 10.16 -1.28 -29.50
C LEU A 462 9.45 -0.38 -30.53
N ALA A 463 9.51 0.95 -30.34
CA ALA A 463 8.95 1.91 -31.29
C ALA A 463 9.69 1.89 -32.63
N GLU A 464 11.01 1.70 -32.62
CA GLU A 464 11.83 1.50 -33.84
C GLU A 464 11.32 0.29 -34.67
N GLN A 465 11.13 -0.86 -34.03
CA GLN A 465 10.63 -2.05 -34.69
C GLN A 465 9.23 -1.89 -35.31
N LEU A 466 8.41 -1.01 -34.68
CA LEU A 466 7.08 -0.68 -35.16
C LEU A 466 7.06 0.42 -36.25
N GLY A 467 8.21 1.03 -36.55
CA GLY A 467 8.33 2.15 -37.47
C GLY A 467 7.85 3.51 -36.92
N TYR A 468 7.65 3.64 -35.60
CA TYR A 468 7.25 4.91 -34.96
C TYR A 468 8.47 5.81 -34.69
N THR A 469 9.09 6.33 -35.77
CA THR A 469 10.35 7.10 -35.71
C THR A 469 10.30 8.31 -34.79
N THR A 470 9.20 9.08 -34.81
CA THR A 470 9.05 10.27 -33.96
C THR A 470 8.94 9.93 -32.47
N LEU A 471 8.25 8.84 -32.14
CA LEU A 471 8.14 8.37 -30.76
C LEU A 471 9.49 7.84 -30.27
N MET A 472 10.17 7.05 -31.12
CA MET A 472 11.49 6.52 -30.87
C MET A 472 12.47 7.67 -30.54
N ALA A 473 12.57 8.71 -31.41
CA ALA A 473 13.45 9.83 -31.22
C ALA A 473 13.22 10.53 -29.88
N ARG A 474 11.98 10.91 -29.58
CA ARG A 474 11.61 11.58 -28.30
C ARG A 474 11.97 10.76 -27.07
N LYS A 475 11.73 9.46 -27.09
CA LYS A 475 12.01 8.59 -25.94
C LYS A 475 13.50 8.36 -25.77
N MET A 476 14.25 8.25 -26.87
CA MET A 476 15.70 8.09 -26.86
C MET A 476 16.39 9.36 -26.34
N GLU A 477 15.99 10.55 -26.85
CA GLU A 477 16.50 11.83 -26.38
C GLU A 477 16.27 12.00 -24.84
N ARG A 478 15.07 11.67 -24.37
CA ARG A 478 14.77 11.74 -22.94
C ARG A 478 15.59 10.72 -22.13
N ALA A 479 15.76 9.51 -22.61
CA ALA A 479 16.64 8.52 -21.97
C ALA A 479 18.09 9.02 -21.91
N PHE A 480 18.58 9.64 -23.01
CA PHE A 480 19.90 10.20 -23.07
C PHE A 480 20.11 11.32 -22.06
N THR A 481 19.20 12.30 -21.99
CA THR A 481 19.30 13.41 -21.02
C THR A 481 19.29 12.93 -19.56
N LEU A 482 18.52 11.88 -19.24
CA LEU A 482 18.51 11.31 -17.89
C LEU A 482 19.83 10.59 -17.55
N VAL A 483 20.40 9.86 -18.51
CA VAL A 483 21.67 9.15 -18.29
C VAL A 483 22.85 10.13 -18.27
N GLU A 484 22.84 11.18 -19.09
CA GLU A 484 23.83 12.23 -19.08
C GLU A 484 23.86 12.95 -17.73
N GLY A 485 22.68 13.28 -17.15
CA GLY A 485 22.58 13.84 -15.81
C GLY A 485 23.20 12.92 -14.75
N LYS A 486 22.85 11.63 -14.77
CA LYS A 486 23.40 10.62 -13.86
C LYS A 486 24.89 10.38 -14.06
N PHE A 487 25.39 10.46 -15.29
CA PHE A 487 26.81 10.28 -15.62
C PHE A 487 27.65 11.45 -15.10
N SER A 488 27.15 12.68 -15.17
CA SER A 488 27.81 13.84 -14.62
C SER A 488 27.93 13.83 -13.10
N GLU A 489 26.97 13.15 -12.42
CA GLU A 489 26.94 13.05 -10.96
C GLU A 489 27.73 11.85 -10.41
N THR A 490 27.85 10.76 -11.19
CA THR A 490 28.44 9.49 -10.72
C THR A 490 29.34 8.87 -11.80
N GLU A 491 30.64 8.71 -11.52
CA GLU A 491 31.59 7.98 -12.40
C GLU A 491 31.45 6.44 -12.32
N SER A 492 30.25 5.92 -12.21
CA SER A 492 30.03 4.47 -12.12
C SER A 492 30.23 3.78 -13.48
N ALA A 493 30.93 2.63 -13.49
CA ALA A 493 31.14 1.82 -14.70
C ALA A 493 29.84 1.40 -15.37
N GLN A 494 28.77 1.17 -14.61
CA GLN A 494 27.45 0.84 -15.15
C GLN A 494 26.82 2.02 -15.90
N HIS A 495 26.93 3.25 -15.38
CA HIS A 495 26.44 4.45 -16.04
C HIS A 495 27.23 4.76 -17.31
N THR A 496 28.56 4.56 -17.30
CA THR A 496 29.40 4.69 -18.48
C THR A 496 28.98 3.73 -19.59
N LEU A 497 28.72 2.47 -19.25
CA LEU A 497 28.25 1.47 -20.22
C LEU A 497 26.88 1.84 -20.78
N ARG A 498 25.93 2.23 -19.93
CA ARG A 498 24.58 2.66 -20.36
C ARG A 498 24.64 3.89 -21.25
N PHE A 499 25.41 4.91 -20.86
CA PHE A 499 25.63 6.11 -21.66
C PHE A 499 26.17 5.75 -23.05
N GLY A 500 27.16 4.84 -23.14
CA GLY A 500 27.71 4.36 -24.40
C GLY A 500 26.68 3.64 -25.25
N ILE A 501 25.85 2.76 -24.69
CA ILE A 501 24.81 2.02 -25.41
C ILE A 501 23.73 2.98 -25.95
N ILE A 502 23.24 3.91 -25.13
CA ILE A 502 22.20 4.86 -25.55
C ILE A 502 22.74 5.82 -26.60
N ASN A 503 23.97 6.30 -26.44
CA ASN A 503 24.63 7.19 -27.39
C ASN A 503 24.86 6.48 -28.75
N MET A 504 25.28 5.22 -28.76
CA MET A 504 25.40 4.43 -30.00
C MET A 504 24.05 4.26 -30.70
N ASN A 505 22.98 4.05 -29.95
CA ASN A 505 21.65 3.91 -30.53
C ASN A 505 21.09 5.25 -31.02
N LEU A 506 21.41 6.35 -30.33
CA LEU A 506 21.06 7.70 -30.79
C LEU A 506 21.79 8.05 -32.11
N GLY A 507 23.07 7.67 -32.25
CA GLY A 507 23.86 7.89 -33.47
C GLY A 507 23.43 7.04 -34.68
N ARG A 508 22.55 6.05 -34.48
CA ARG A 508 21.94 5.26 -35.56
C ARG A 508 20.67 5.90 -36.15
N MET A 509 20.13 6.91 -35.49
CA MET A 509 18.98 7.69 -35.95
C MET A 509 19.39 8.73 -37.00
#